data_567e937f3c62f3c55a06813f17c65db8
#
_entry.id   567e937f3c62f3c55a06813f17c65db8
#
_cell.length_a   1.000
_cell.length_b   1.000
_cell.length_c   1.000
_cell.angle_alpha   90.00
_cell.angle_beta   90.00
_cell.angle_gamma   90.00
#
_symmetry.space_group_name_H-M   'P 1'
#
loop_
_entity.id
_entity.type
_entity.pdbx_description
1 polymer ?
#
loop_
_entity_poly.entity_id
_entity_poly.type
_entity_poly.pdbx_seq_one_letter_code
_entity_poly.pdbx_strand_id
1 'polypeptide(L)'
;MSDDKEHLDQHTAEFMTKFFQDIIGGLASQVEDRLSVLENSIEAIEKQIATLIISYGEQAVFTEALVGQMAFASDEARKAFHEALSESRKKMLEVMQNASKGLLADQNPGVASALTDLAAEKLSDTDI
;
A
#
# COMPACT_ATOMS: atom_id res chain seq x y z
N MET A 1 33.40 7.07 -58.59
CA MET A 1 34.07 6.84 -57.29
C MET A 1 33.46 7.66 -56.14
N SER A 2 33.06 8.93 -56.32
CA SER A 2 32.40 9.69 -55.23
C SER A 2 31.00 9.18 -54.89
N ASP A 3 30.22 8.67 -55.86
CA ASP A 3 28.85 8.16 -55.65
C ASP A 3 28.81 6.88 -54.83
N ASP A 4 29.77 6.01 -55.00
CA ASP A 4 29.87 4.75 -54.25
C ASP A 4 30.22 5.00 -52.76
N LYS A 5 31.05 6.01 -52.52
CA LYS A 5 31.44 6.39 -51.16
C LYS A 5 30.33 7.07 -50.40
N GLU A 6 29.59 7.96 -51.05
CA GLU A 6 28.39 8.61 -50.47
C GLU A 6 27.31 7.58 -50.17
N HIS A 7 27.12 6.60 -51.05
CA HIS A 7 26.14 5.55 -50.88
C HIS A 7 26.50 4.63 -49.70
N LEU A 8 27.77 4.30 -49.52
CA LEU A 8 28.30 3.54 -48.41
C LEU A 8 28.17 4.27 -47.09
N ASP A 9 28.49 5.58 -47.06
CA ASP A 9 28.36 6.43 -45.88
C ASP A 9 26.89 6.59 -45.45
N GLN A 10 25.97 6.73 -46.39
CA GLN A 10 24.55 6.82 -46.13
C GLN A 10 24.01 5.49 -45.56
N HIS A 11 24.41 4.36 -46.13
CA HIS A 11 24.01 3.06 -45.64
C HIS A 11 24.55 2.76 -44.24
N THR A 12 25.77 3.17 -43.95
CA THR A 12 26.37 3.10 -42.61
C THR A 12 25.63 3.97 -41.61
N ALA A 13 25.27 5.19 -41.99
CA ALA A 13 24.51 6.11 -41.14
C ALA A 13 23.11 5.55 -40.80
N GLU A 14 22.42 4.97 -41.79
CA GLU A 14 21.11 4.33 -41.58
C GLU A 14 21.23 3.11 -40.65
N PHE A 15 22.24 2.29 -40.83
CA PHE A 15 22.52 1.14 -39.95
C PHE A 15 22.78 1.57 -38.51
N MET A 16 23.61 2.58 -38.31
CA MET A 16 23.93 3.11 -36.98
C MET A 16 22.71 3.71 -36.30
N THR A 17 21.89 4.46 -37.04
CA THR A 17 20.65 5.04 -36.53
C THR A 17 19.70 3.95 -36.06
N LYS A 18 19.48 2.92 -36.86
CA LYS A 18 18.62 1.78 -36.51
C LYS A 18 19.16 1.01 -35.31
N PHE A 19 20.46 0.78 -35.27
CA PHE A 19 21.13 0.11 -34.16
C PHE A 19 20.94 0.86 -32.83
N PHE A 20 21.15 2.18 -32.84
CA PHE A 20 20.91 3.02 -31.65
C PHE A 20 19.43 3.05 -31.23
N GLN A 21 18.51 3.14 -32.19
CA GLN A 21 17.08 3.08 -31.91
C GLN A 21 16.68 1.75 -31.26
N ASP A 22 17.20 0.64 -31.73
CA ASP A 22 16.94 -0.71 -31.16
C ASP A 22 17.51 -0.82 -29.74
N ILE A 23 18.70 -0.30 -29.49
CA ILE A 23 19.31 -0.29 -28.14
C ILE A 23 18.51 0.60 -27.19
N ILE A 24 18.17 1.82 -27.60
CA ILE A 24 17.39 2.75 -26.78
C ILE A 24 16.01 2.18 -26.47
N GLY A 25 15.34 1.61 -27.47
CA GLY A 25 14.05 0.94 -27.29
C GLY A 25 14.12 -0.24 -26.32
N GLY A 26 15.16 -1.07 -26.43
CA GLY A 26 15.39 -2.18 -25.51
C GLY A 26 15.66 -1.73 -24.08
N LEU A 27 16.46 -0.68 -23.90
CA LEU A 27 16.75 -0.08 -22.59
C LEU A 27 15.51 0.56 -21.97
N ALA A 28 14.73 1.29 -22.76
CA ALA A 28 13.47 1.90 -22.31
C ALA A 28 12.49 0.84 -21.84
N SER A 29 12.32 -0.25 -22.59
CA SER A 29 11.48 -1.38 -22.21
C SER A 29 11.93 -2.05 -20.90
N GLN A 30 13.24 -2.26 -20.71
CA GLN A 30 13.78 -2.80 -19.46
C GLN A 30 13.54 -1.86 -18.27
N VAL A 31 13.69 -0.56 -18.46
CA VAL A 31 13.42 0.44 -17.41
C VAL A 31 11.94 0.44 -17.05
N GLU A 32 11.04 0.41 -18.02
CA GLU A 32 9.60 0.33 -17.79
C GLU A 32 9.22 -0.92 -17.02
N ASP A 33 9.76 -2.09 -17.38
CA ASP A 33 9.51 -3.36 -16.69
C ASP A 33 9.99 -3.29 -15.23
N ARG A 34 11.17 -2.75 -14.98
CA ARG A 34 11.71 -2.57 -13.63
C ARG A 34 10.91 -1.58 -12.80
N LEU A 35 10.48 -0.48 -13.39
CA LEU A 35 9.61 0.50 -12.73
C LEU A 35 8.27 -0.14 -12.34
N SER A 36 7.67 -0.91 -13.23
CA SER A 36 6.42 -1.64 -12.95
C SER A 36 6.57 -2.61 -11.78
N VAL A 37 7.67 -3.37 -11.74
CA VAL A 37 7.97 -4.29 -10.61
C VAL A 37 8.16 -3.51 -9.31
N LEU A 38 8.87 -2.37 -9.35
CA LEU A 38 9.07 -1.52 -8.17
C LEU A 38 7.76 -0.92 -7.69
N GLU A 39 6.91 -0.42 -8.58
CA GLU A 39 5.59 0.12 -8.22
C GLU A 39 4.72 -0.94 -7.55
N ASN A 40 4.67 -2.16 -8.08
CA ASN A 40 3.95 -3.27 -7.48
C ASN A 40 4.51 -3.65 -6.12
N SER A 41 5.83 -3.61 -5.95
CA SER A 41 6.50 -3.90 -4.67
C SER A 41 6.20 -2.82 -3.64
N ILE A 42 6.19 -1.55 -4.03
CA ILE A 42 5.83 -0.43 -3.16
C ILE A 42 4.37 -0.56 -2.70
N GLU A 43 3.45 -0.83 -3.61
CA GLU A 43 2.04 -1.04 -3.28
C GLU A 43 1.84 -2.19 -2.27
N ALA A 44 2.55 -3.31 -2.47
CA ALA A 44 2.51 -4.44 -1.55
C ALA A 44 3.04 -4.06 -0.16
N ILE A 45 4.12 -3.30 -0.08
CA ILE A 45 4.69 -2.80 1.18
C ILE A 45 3.71 -1.85 1.88
N GLU A 46 3.09 -0.94 1.15
CA GLU A 46 2.09 0.00 1.68
C GLU A 46 0.90 -0.74 2.30
N LYS A 47 0.40 -1.77 1.65
CA LYS A 47 -0.66 -2.64 2.18
C LYS A 47 -0.20 -3.39 3.43
N GLN A 48 1.03 -3.88 3.46
CA GLN A 48 1.60 -4.53 4.65
C GLN A 48 1.72 -3.55 5.82
N ILE A 49 2.15 -2.32 5.60
CA ILE A 49 2.23 -1.28 6.63
C ILE A 49 0.83 -0.98 7.18
N ALA A 50 -0.17 -0.81 6.32
CA ALA A 50 -1.56 -0.59 6.74
C ALA A 50 -2.08 -1.76 7.59
N THR A 51 -1.81 -2.99 7.18
CA THR A 51 -2.17 -4.20 7.93
C THR A 51 -1.50 -4.23 9.31
N LEU A 52 -0.22 -3.89 9.40
CA LEU A 52 0.51 -3.81 10.67
C LEU A 52 -0.05 -2.74 11.62
N ILE A 53 -0.40 -1.58 11.10
CA ILE A 53 -1.02 -0.49 11.88
C ILE A 53 -2.34 -0.96 12.50
N ILE A 54 -3.20 -1.57 11.72
CA ILE A 54 -4.49 -2.08 12.20
C ILE A 54 -4.29 -3.23 13.19
N SER A 55 -3.40 -4.17 12.89
CA SER A 55 -3.11 -5.30 13.77
C SER A 55 -2.57 -4.83 15.12
N TYR A 56 -1.72 -3.80 15.12
CA TYR A 56 -1.22 -3.21 16.36
C TYR A 56 -2.34 -2.58 17.20
N GLY A 57 -3.25 -1.85 16.57
CA GLY A 57 -4.43 -1.29 17.23
C GLY A 57 -5.35 -2.38 17.78
N GLU A 58 -5.60 -3.44 17.01
CA GLU A 58 -6.40 -4.59 17.46
C GLU A 58 -5.75 -5.32 18.65
N GLN A 59 -4.42 -5.46 18.65
CA GLN A 59 -3.70 -6.05 19.80
C GLN A 59 -3.84 -5.20 21.06
N ALA A 60 -3.81 -3.87 20.94
CA ALA A 60 -4.04 -2.98 22.08
C ALA A 60 -5.44 -3.15 22.67
N VAL A 61 -6.46 -3.21 21.81
CA VAL A 61 -7.86 -3.47 22.24
C VAL A 61 -7.99 -4.85 22.85
N PHE A 62 -7.37 -5.87 22.27
CA PHE A 62 -7.38 -7.23 22.79
C PHE A 62 -6.69 -7.34 24.16
N THR A 63 -5.60 -6.60 24.36
CA THR A 63 -4.91 -6.55 25.67
C THR A 63 -5.80 -5.93 26.74
N GLU A 64 -6.51 -4.84 26.42
CA GLU A 64 -7.52 -4.26 27.31
C GLU A 64 -8.62 -5.27 27.63
N ALA A 65 -9.08 -6.06 26.64
CA ALA A 65 -10.06 -7.11 26.81
C ALA A 65 -9.62 -8.17 27.82
N LEU A 66 -8.38 -8.64 27.69
CA LEU A 66 -7.82 -9.65 28.60
C LEU A 66 -7.71 -9.12 30.04
N VAL A 67 -7.21 -7.90 30.20
CA VAL A 67 -7.11 -7.25 31.52
C VAL A 67 -8.50 -7.09 32.14
N GLY A 68 -9.48 -6.67 31.36
CA GLY A 68 -10.86 -6.54 31.82
C GLY A 68 -11.48 -7.87 32.26
N GLN A 69 -11.26 -8.94 31.49
CA GLN A 69 -11.74 -10.28 31.87
C GLN A 69 -11.17 -10.76 33.19
N MET A 70 -9.93 -10.44 33.48
CA MET A 70 -9.29 -10.79 34.74
C MET A 70 -9.81 -9.95 35.93
N ALA A 71 -10.28 -8.73 35.65
CA ALA A 71 -10.73 -7.78 36.67
C ALA A 71 -12.20 -7.95 37.07
N PHE A 72 -13.05 -8.53 36.21
CA PHE A 72 -14.50 -8.60 36.45
C PHE A 72 -14.94 -9.99 36.92
N ALA A 73 -15.62 -10.00 38.07
CA ALA A 73 -16.11 -11.23 38.71
C ALA A 73 -17.50 -11.69 38.26
N SER A 74 -18.32 -10.78 37.66
CA SER A 74 -19.69 -11.10 37.24
C SER A 74 -19.83 -11.24 35.73
N ASP A 75 -20.73 -12.11 35.27
CA ASP A 75 -20.99 -12.29 33.84
C ASP A 75 -21.61 -11.05 33.19
N GLU A 76 -22.46 -10.34 33.94
CA GLU A 76 -23.06 -9.09 33.46
C GLU A 76 -22.00 -8.01 33.22
N ALA A 77 -21.03 -7.85 34.13
CA ALA A 77 -19.94 -6.93 34.01
C ALA A 77 -19.02 -7.28 32.83
N ARG A 78 -18.74 -8.59 32.60
CA ARG A 78 -18.00 -9.06 31.45
C ARG A 78 -18.69 -8.74 30.14
N LYS A 79 -20.01 -8.96 30.07
CA LYS A 79 -20.79 -8.66 28.87
C LYS A 79 -20.75 -7.16 28.54
N ALA A 80 -20.99 -6.31 29.53
CA ALA A 80 -20.91 -4.87 29.38
C ALA A 80 -19.51 -4.41 28.92
N PHE A 81 -18.47 -5.04 29.46
CA PHE A 81 -17.09 -4.76 29.09
C PHE A 81 -16.80 -5.17 27.63
N HIS A 82 -17.27 -6.33 27.19
CA HIS A 82 -17.14 -6.77 25.79
C HIS A 82 -17.86 -5.84 24.81
N GLU A 83 -19.04 -5.35 25.18
CA GLU A 83 -19.77 -4.35 24.39
C GLU A 83 -18.98 -3.04 24.30
N ALA A 84 -18.41 -2.58 25.40
CA ALA A 84 -17.57 -1.38 25.44
C ALA A 84 -16.29 -1.55 24.62
N LEU A 85 -15.70 -2.74 24.59
CA LEU A 85 -14.54 -3.05 23.75
C LEU A 85 -14.87 -3.04 22.25
N SER A 86 -16.00 -3.63 21.89
CA SER A 86 -16.48 -3.61 20.50
C SER A 86 -16.67 -2.17 20.02
N GLU A 87 -17.24 -1.32 20.83
CA GLU A 87 -17.42 0.10 20.57
C GLU A 87 -16.06 0.84 20.48
N SER A 88 -15.14 0.50 21.38
CA SER A 88 -13.78 1.06 21.38
C SER A 88 -13.02 0.68 20.10
N ARG A 89 -13.13 -0.58 19.67
CA ARG A 89 -12.53 -1.04 18.40
C ARG A 89 -13.10 -0.29 17.21
N LYS A 90 -14.40 -0.11 17.17
CA LYS A 90 -15.07 0.67 16.13
C LYS A 90 -14.54 2.10 16.07
N LYS A 91 -14.48 2.77 17.22
CA LYS A 91 -13.94 4.13 17.32
C LYS A 91 -12.48 4.21 16.88
N MET A 92 -11.67 3.22 17.25
CA MET A 92 -10.27 3.13 16.81
C MET A 92 -10.17 3.08 15.28
N LEU A 93 -10.97 2.23 14.63
CA LEU A 93 -10.99 2.11 13.18
C LEU A 93 -11.48 3.39 12.49
N GLU A 94 -12.48 4.07 13.06
CA GLU A 94 -12.96 5.36 12.57
C GLU A 94 -11.89 6.45 12.71
N VAL A 95 -11.17 6.49 13.83
CA VAL A 95 -10.06 7.43 14.04
C VAL A 95 -8.93 7.17 13.04
N MET A 96 -8.57 5.92 12.82
CA MET A 96 -7.56 5.54 11.82
C MET A 96 -7.99 5.95 10.41
N GLN A 97 -9.25 5.74 10.05
CA GLN A 97 -9.79 6.15 8.76
C GLN A 97 -9.75 7.66 8.58
N ASN A 98 -10.10 8.41 9.61
CA ASN A 98 -10.05 9.88 9.58
C ASN A 98 -8.60 10.40 9.52
N ALA A 99 -7.70 9.83 10.31
CA ALA A 99 -6.29 10.18 10.29
C ALA A 99 -5.64 9.90 8.93
N SER A 100 -6.04 8.82 8.27
CA SER A 100 -5.53 8.47 6.93
C SER A 100 -6.00 9.44 5.85
N LYS A 101 -7.16 10.08 6.02
CA LYS A 101 -7.65 11.12 5.11
C LYS A 101 -7.01 12.48 5.35
N GLY A 102 -6.39 12.70 6.52
CA GLY A 102 -5.75 13.95 6.91
C GLY A 102 -4.23 13.94 6.73
N LEU A 103 -3.52 14.07 7.84
CA LEU A 103 -2.06 14.24 7.85
C LEU A 103 -1.30 13.11 7.13
N LEU A 104 -1.74 11.87 7.28
CA LEU A 104 -1.08 10.72 6.66
C LEU A 104 -1.21 10.76 5.13
N ALA A 105 -2.34 11.26 4.61
CA ALA A 105 -2.56 11.39 3.17
C ALA A 105 -1.57 12.36 2.52
N ASP A 106 -1.16 13.41 3.24
CA ASP A 106 -0.18 14.39 2.77
C ASP A 106 1.25 13.83 2.80
N GLN A 107 1.57 13.01 3.79
CA GLN A 107 2.92 12.45 3.98
C GLN A 107 3.16 11.17 3.19
N ASN A 108 2.17 10.30 3.14
CA ASN A 108 2.26 9.02 2.42
C ASN A 108 0.88 8.59 1.90
N PRO A 109 0.50 9.08 0.70
CA PRO A 109 -0.83 8.83 0.15
C PRO A 109 -1.11 7.35 -0.12
N GLY A 110 -0.09 6.54 -0.45
CA GLY A 110 -0.24 5.11 -0.69
C GLY A 110 -0.63 4.34 0.57
N VAL A 111 0.07 4.57 1.68
CA VAL A 111 -0.28 3.97 2.98
C VAL A 111 -1.63 4.47 3.47
N ALA A 112 -1.91 5.77 3.31
CA ALA A 112 -3.19 6.36 3.69
C ALA A 112 -4.37 5.72 2.95
N SER A 113 -4.24 5.50 1.64
CA SER A 113 -5.26 4.83 0.82
C SER A 113 -5.48 3.38 1.27
N ALA A 114 -4.41 2.61 1.44
CA ALA A 114 -4.48 1.23 1.90
C ALA A 114 -5.10 1.11 3.30
N LEU A 115 -4.75 2.02 4.22
CA LEU A 115 -5.29 2.07 5.57
C LEU A 115 -6.79 2.43 5.58
N THR A 116 -7.19 3.40 4.75
CA THR A 116 -8.61 3.78 4.59
C THR A 116 -9.45 2.60 4.11
N ASP A 117 -9.00 1.89 3.08
CA ASP A 117 -9.70 0.75 2.49
C ASP A 117 -9.80 -0.41 3.49
N LEU A 118 -8.71 -0.73 4.17
CA LEU A 118 -8.68 -1.82 5.14
C LEU A 118 -9.52 -1.52 6.38
N ALA A 119 -9.50 -0.28 6.88
CA ALA A 119 -10.35 0.14 7.99
C ALA A 119 -11.84 0.10 7.62
N ALA A 120 -12.21 0.52 6.42
CA ALA A 120 -13.56 0.43 5.90
C ALA A 120 -14.05 -1.02 5.80
N GLU A 121 -13.21 -1.92 5.29
CA GLU A 121 -13.49 -3.36 5.23
C GLU A 121 -13.76 -3.94 6.62
N LYS A 122 -12.91 -3.64 7.59
CA LYS A 122 -13.07 -4.12 8.97
C LYS A 122 -14.28 -3.52 9.69
N LEU A 123 -14.62 -2.28 9.42
CA LEU A 123 -15.84 -1.64 9.95
C LEU A 123 -17.10 -2.30 9.38
N SER A 124 -17.10 -2.64 8.10
CA SER A 124 -18.19 -3.36 7.45
C SER A 124 -18.41 -4.75 8.07
N ASP A 125 -17.34 -5.47 8.40
CA ASP A 125 -17.40 -6.79 9.05
C ASP A 125 -17.95 -6.75 10.48
N THR A 126 -17.85 -5.60 11.16
CA THR A 126 -18.37 -5.43 12.55
C THR A 126 -19.86 -5.15 12.62
N ASP A 127 -20.51 -4.78 11.53
CA ASP A 127 -21.96 -4.49 11.48
C ASP A 127 -22.83 -5.75 11.26
N ILE A 128 -22.20 -6.91 11.20
CA ILE A 128 -22.86 -8.21 11.12
C ILE A 128 -22.92 -8.82 12.53
#